data_892cf0ac77991191d449a69c83b73484
#
_entry.id   892cf0ac77991191d449a69c83b73484
#
_cell.length_a   1.000
_cell.length_b   1.000
_cell.length_c   1.000
_cell.angle_alpha   90.00
_cell.angle_beta   90.00
_cell.angle_gamma   90.00
#
_symmetry.space_group_name_H-M   'P 1'
#
loop_
_entity.id
_entity.type
_entity.pdbx_description
1 polymer ?
#
loop_
_entity_poly.entity_id
_entity_poly.type
_entity_poly.pdbx_seq_one_letter_code
_entity_poly.pdbx_strand_id
1 'polypeptide(L)'
;MKIVYGLIALFLSCFHSNLVYAQSTTKQLNNNQIVSASVAIHEYNYYYFSVPTTNQLFSKRDLPTIHLSTTICNQPTAPADSHDTVPPLNLYVSTSISNTLPGPDNSVAVNDSSYGLIKWTSNNQTSEIWIAVAAPALTGSWVGNYTYEIGVSTSQTMHPIFINNEKKDNANIPYVILDDTDRNNALFLSSPIQSSLQNLTLLVTSGMPVELSHSLCAAKQRTLPLYNVNTTTTHRGPTNGIRQQFMVSNLTQDTSYTAYMLQPVRSVTGMTTPINFGTKIDANCRIIYDLSFCDQVAYSVPTGLDSFVSNDLWALARLYDAQAQEKFGPFDTALSQYNCETTQYSLVRNCTDCYRDYKTWLCAVTIPRCTDSSASADFSQGTDEIRVAPALRDISANASRNPWIDESLKPGEWTELLPCIDLCYHVVQSCPPFMQFYCPNSDLALVQYGFWQNGTVSINGTSFHFDINNPTCNRMGVDPILLTIGSGNQLYSPNLLMIACIVSVLLFAL
;
A
#
# COMPACT_ATOMS: atom_id res chain seq x y z
N MET A 1 60.57 47.30 38.78
CA MET A 1 60.43 45.88 38.66
C MET A 1 59.27 45.34 39.56
N LYS A 2 58.17 46.07 39.74
CA LYS A 2 56.97 45.66 40.51
C LYS A 2 55.61 45.81 39.76
N ILE A 3 55.65 46.19 38.48
CA ILE A 3 54.45 46.39 37.66
C ILE A 3 54.19 45.19 36.70
N VAL A 4 55.23 44.37 36.46
CA VAL A 4 55.07 43.23 35.51
C VAL A 4 54.41 41.99 36.11
N TYR A 5 54.41 41.81 37.46
CA TYR A 5 53.78 40.69 38.12
C TYR A 5 52.29 40.84 38.33
N GLY A 6 51.73 42.04 38.20
CA GLY A 6 50.27 42.26 38.32
C GLY A 6 49.49 41.94 37.07
N LEU A 7 50.10 41.99 35.90
CA LEU A 7 49.40 41.68 34.60
C LEU A 7 49.36 40.21 34.23
N ILE A 8 50.22 39.35 34.77
CA ILE A 8 50.23 37.90 34.55
C ILE A 8 49.20 37.22 35.42
N ALA A 9 48.88 37.77 36.62
CA ALA A 9 47.84 37.21 37.48
C ALA A 9 46.43 37.50 37.02
N LEU A 10 46.21 38.57 36.21
CA LEU A 10 44.90 38.91 35.64
C LEU A 10 44.60 38.15 34.35
N PHE A 11 45.59 37.61 33.66
CA PHE A 11 45.40 36.80 32.45
C PHE A 11 45.16 35.33 32.71
N LEU A 12 45.46 34.79 33.88
CA LEU A 12 45.22 33.40 34.28
C LEU A 12 43.85 33.19 34.92
N SER A 13 43.10 34.24 35.27
CA SER A 13 41.76 34.14 35.85
C SER A 13 40.61 34.21 34.80
N CYS A 14 40.90 34.46 33.52
CA CYS A 14 39.88 34.55 32.45
C CYS A 14 39.72 33.28 31.63
N PHE A 15 40.43 32.17 31.93
CA PHE A 15 40.29 30.90 31.24
C PHE A 15 39.69 29.79 32.09
N HIS A 16 38.93 30.11 33.14
CA HIS A 16 37.92 29.21 33.62
C HIS A 16 36.63 29.41 32.79
N SER A 17 36.66 28.98 31.55
CA SER A 17 35.43 28.70 30.83
C SER A 17 34.66 27.67 31.68
N ASN A 18 33.64 28.15 32.36
CA ASN A 18 32.59 27.27 32.89
C ASN A 18 32.08 26.46 31.71
N LEU A 19 32.62 25.27 31.54
CA LEU A 19 31.90 24.20 30.86
C LEU A 19 30.66 23.94 31.70
N VAL A 20 29.59 24.68 31.43
CA VAL A 20 28.25 24.31 31.86
C VAL A 20 27.95 23.03 31.11
N TYR A 21 28.27 21.91 31.73
CA TYR A 21 27.67 20.66 31.37
C TYR A 21 26.17 20.86 31.52
N ALA A 22 25.48 21.05 30.41
CA ALA A 22 24.03 20.99 30.39
C ALA A 22 23.65 19.59 30.96
N GLN A 23 23.21 19.60 32.21
CA GLN A 23 22.75 18.42 32.87
C GLN A 23 21.56 17.90 32.07
N SER A 24 21.72 16.82 31.30
CA SER A 24 20.68 16.24 30.50
C SER A 24 19.54 15.80 31.41
N THR A 25 18.47 16.59 31.46
CA THR A 25 17.31 16.28 32.31
C THR A 25 16.56 15.11 31.66
N THR A 26 16.61 13.97 32.34
CA THR A 26 15.80 12.81 31.94
C THR A 26 14.31 13.13 32.09
N LYS A 27 13.54 12.98 31.00
CA LYS A 27 12.08 13.24 30.99
C LYS A 27 11.32 11.95 31.28
N GLN A 28 10.33 12.01 32.16
CA GLN A 28 9.45 10.87 32.41
C GLN A 28 8.41 10.72 31.29
N LEU A 29 8.25 9.48 30.80
CA LEU A 29 7.16 9.09 29.89
C LEU A 29 6.01 8.50 30.69
N ASN A 30 4.78 8.82 30.28
CA ASN A 30 3.58 8.26 30.85
C ASN A 30 3.08 7.07 30.00
N ASN A 31 2.45 6.11 30.66
CA ASN A 31 1.85 4.95 30.00
C ASN A 31 0.73 5.39 29.03
N ASN A 32 0.72 4.85 27.81
CA ASN A 32 -0.25 5.15 26.74
C ASN A 32 -0.25 6.61 26.26
N GLN A 33 0.88 7.29 26.38
CA GLN A 33 1.04 8.67 25.90
C GLN A 33 2.12 8.75 24.83
N ILE A 34 1.85 9.53 23.78
CA ILE A 34 2.83 9.92 22.77
C ILE A 34 3.34 11.32 23.11
N VAL A 35 4.65 11.51 23.04
CA VAL A 35 5.33 12.78 23.28
C VAL A 35 6.10 13.17 22.02
N SER A 36 5.84 14.39 21.52
CA SER A 36 6.62 14.97 20.42
C SER A 36 7.84 15.70 20.96
N ALA A 37 8.99 15.53 20.32
CA ALA A 37 10.24 16.15 20.71
C ALA A 37 11.13 16.45 19.50
N SER A 38 12.19 17.24 19.73
CA SER A 38 13.27 17.45 18.76
C SER A 38 14.61 17.16 19.40
N VAL A 39 15.56 16.74 18.58
CA VAL A 39 16.97 16.53 18.96
C VAL A 39 17.88 17.11 17.89
N ALA A 40 18.85 17.93 18.31
CA ALA A 40 19.83 18.48 17.39
C ALA A 40 20.87 17.43 16.99
N ILE A 41 21.54 17.66 15.86
CA ILE A 41 22.62 16.80 15.37
C ILE A 41 23.68 16.66 16.47
N HIS A 42 24.20 15.45 16.69
CA HIS A 42 25.13 15.06 17.77
C HIS A 42 24.58 15.10 19.20
N GLU A 43 23.27 15.37 19.39
CA GLU A 43 22.67 15.44 20.72
C GLU A 43 21.86 14.20 21.08
N TYR A 44 21.53 14.10 22.37
CA TYR A 44 20.75 13.01 22.97
C TYR A 44 19.59 13.59 23.77
N ASN A 45 18.41 12.95 23.65
CA ASN A 45 17.30 13.14 24.59
C ASN A 45 17.11 11.89 25.44
N TYR A 46 17.08 12.06 26.76
CA TYR A 46 16.95 10.97 27.69
C TYR A 46 15.54 10.90 28.27
N TYR A 47 15.02 9.68 28.38
CA TYR A 47 13.70 9.40 28.92
C TYR A 47 13.76 8.24 29.92
N TYR A 48 12.77 8.25 30.82
CA TYR A 48 12.56 7.23 31.82
C TYR A 48 11.10 6.80 31.81
N PHE A 49 10.85 5.51 31.95
CA PHE A 49 9.52 4.96 32.13
C PHE A 49 9.53 3.90 33.22
N SER A 50 8.51 3.94 34.11
CA SER A 50 8.22 2.87 35.06
C SER A 50 6.80 2.37 34.88
N VAL A 51 6.62 1.08 34.99
CA VAL A 51 5.30 0.44 34.92
C VAL A 51 4.45 0.98 36.10
N PRO A 52 3.24 1.51 35.82
CA PRO A 52 2.36 2.02 36.87
C PRO A 52 2.04 0.88 37.88
N THR A 53 2.39 1.08 39.15
CA THR A 53 1.99 0.20 40.23
C THR A 53 0.52 0.45 40.55
N THR A 54 -0.38 -0.32 39.94
CA THR A 54 -1.70 -0.51 40.51
C THR A 54 -1.56 -1.31 41.78
N ASN A 55 -2.36 -1.02 42.84
CA ASN A 55 -2.31 -1.61 44.19
C ASN A 55 -2.45 -3.14 44.27
N GLN A 56 -2.11 -3.87 43.21
CA GLN A 56 -2.04 -5.32 43.19
C GLN A 56 -0.59 -5.73 43.31
N LEU A 57 -0.32 -6.58 44.28
CA LEU A 57 0.96 -7.30 44.51
C LEU A 57 1.25 -8.17 43.26
N PHE A 58 1.84 -7.60 42.24
CA PHE A 58 2.35 -8.37 41.12
C PHE A 58 3.59 -9.15 41.61
N SER A 59 3.53 -10.45 41.47
CA SER A 59 4.75 -11.27 41.50
C SER A 59 5.67 -10.81 40.39
N LYS A 60 6.99 -10.82 40.61
CA LYS A 60 8.00 -10.49 39.57
C LYS A 60 7.82 -11.25 38.24
N ARG A 61 7.02 -12.32 38.25
CA ARG A 61 6.71 -13.17 37.08
C ARG A 61 5.58 -12.64 36.21
N ASP A 62 4.83 -11.66 36.68
CA ASP A 62 3.59 -11.19 36.03
C ASP A 62 3.66 -9.72 35.61
N LEU A 63 4.87 -9.17 35.42
CA LEU A 63 5.03 -7.81 34.91
C LEU A 63 4.56 -7.73 33.45
N PRO A 64 3.80 -6.69 33.08
CA PRO A 64 3.34 -6.50 31.70
C PRO A 64 4.54 -6.23 30.77
N THR A 65 4.41 -6.69 29.55
CA THR A 65 5.36 -6.35 28.47
C THR A 65 5.34 -4.85 28.19
N ILE A 66 6.51 -4.23 28.13
CA ILE A 66 6.65 -2.83 27.77
C ILE A 66 6.86 -2.74 26.26
N HIS A 67 6.02 -1.98 25.57
CA HIS A 67 6.15 -1.65 24.16
C HIS A 67 6.59 -0.20 24.03
N LEU A 68 7.77 0.01 23.45
CA LEU A 68 8.33 1.32 23.14
C LEU A 68 8.34 1.49 21.61
N SER A 69 7.93 2.65 21.13
CA SER A 69 8.06 2.99 19.70
C SER A 69 8.41 4.46 19.53
N THR A 70 9.27 4.73 18.56
CA THR A 70 9.69 6.07 18.16
C THR A 70 9.52 6.22 16.67
N THR A 71 8.92 7.32 16.21
CA THR A 71 8.74 7.62 14.78
C THR A 71 9.34 8.98 14.46
N ILE A 72 10.08 9.06 13.35
CA ILE A 72 10.77 10.26 12.89
C ILE A 72 9.79 11.10 12.07
N CYS A 73 9.48 12.32 12.49
CA CYS A 73 8.56 13.21 11.81
C CYS A 73 9.25 14.07 10.74
N ASN A 74 10.45 14.54 11.05
CA ASN A 74 11.28 15.30 10.12
C ASN A 74 12.77 15.05 10.36
N GLN A 75 13.57 15.25 9.33
CA GLN A 75 15.01 15.05 9.31
C GLN A 75 15.73 16.34 8.90
N PRO A 76 17.00 16.52 9.29
CA PRO A 76 17.83 17.60 8.77
C PRO A 76 17.93 17.53 7.24
N THR A 77 18.10 18.68 6.62
CA THR A 77 18.29 18.79 5.17
C THR A 77 19.75 18.64 4.83
N ALA A 78 20.07 17.80 3.86
CA ALA A 78 21.41 17.63 3.34
C ALA A 78 21.91 18.92 2.66
N PRO A 79 23.24 19.18 2.61
CA PRO A 79 23.81 20.21 1.78
C PRO A 79 23.38 20.07 0.32
N ALA A 80 23.23 21.19 -0.40
CA ALA A 80 22.70 21.22 -1.77
C ALA A 80 23.49 20.34 -2.77
N ASP A 81 24.77 20.13 -2.52
CA ASP A 81 25.67 19.34 -3.38
C ASP A 81 25.84 17.88 -2.91
N SER A 82 25.13 17.46 -1.87
CA SER A 82 25.22 16.10 -1.32
C SER A 82 24.04 15.26 -1.80
N HIS A 83 24.34 14.06 -2.29
CA HIS A 83 23.37 12.99 -2.57
C HIS A 83 23.26 11.99 -1.41
N ASP A 84 23.80 12.33 -0.24
CA ASP A 84 23.81 11.44 0.91
C ASP A 84 22.41 11.26 1.48
N THR A 85 22.06 10.02 1.74
CA THR A 85 20.83 9.69 2.48
C THR A 85 20.97 10.11 3.93
N VAL A 86 19.93 10.72 4.48
CA VAL A 86 19.91 11.16 5.88
C VAL A 86 19.95 9.94 6.82
N PRO A 87 20.96 9.77 7.67
CA PRO A 87 21.00 8.66 8.61
C PRO A 87 19.81 8.72 9.58
N PRO A 88 19.21 7.57 9.96
CA PRO A 88 18.10 7.54 10.90
C PRO A 88 18.55 7.92 12.33
N LEU A 89 17.58 8.25 13.18
CA LEU A 89 17.82 8.34 14.63
C LEU A 89 18.19 6.97 15.19
N ASN A 90 19.01 6.95 16.22
CA ASN A 90 19.30 5.74 17.00
C ASN A 90 18.50 5.75 18.31
N LEU A 91 17.98 4.59 18.69
CA LEU A 91 17.29 4.38 19.94
C LEU A 91 18.12 3.42 20.80
N TYR A 92 18.44 3.84 22.01
CA TYR A 92 19.15 3.01 23.01
C TYR A 92 18.23 2.75 24.20
N VAL A 93 18.17 1.52 24.68
CA VAL A 93 17.31 1.13 25.81
C VAL A 93 18.16 0.37 26.83
N SER A 94 18.05 0.77 28.08
CA SER A 94 18.62 0.07 29.23
C SER A 94 17.53 -0.34 30.21
N THR A 95 17.64 -1.55 30.72
CA THR A 95 16.78 -2.11 31.78
C THR A 95 17.50 -2.15 33.14
N SER A 96 18.72 -1.59 33.20
CA SER A 96 19.56 -1.62 34.42
C SER A 96 19.61 -0.24 35.08
N ILE A 97 19.34 -0.20 36.36
CA ILE A 97 19.49 1.01 37.20
C ILE A 97 20.94 1.55 37.23
N SER A 98 21.92 0.71 36.92
CA SER A 98 23.32 1.12 36.81
C SER A 98 23.62 1.87 35.50
N ASN A 99 22.72 1.82 34.51
CA ASN A 99 22.85 2.49 33.22
C ASN A 99 21.62 3.35 32.93
N THR A 100 21.53 4.50 33.58
CA THR A 100 20.41 5.45 33.47
C THR A 100 20.53 6.41 32.27
N LEU A 101 21.70 6.44 31.63
CA LEU A 101 21.99 7.24 30.44
C LEU A 101 22.55 6.32 29.34
N PRO A 102 21.67 5.51 28.71
CA PRO A 102 22.11 4.59 27.65
C PRO A 102 22.65 5.35 26.43
N GLY A 103 23.62 4.78 25.75
CA GLY A 103 24.24 5.35 24.57
C GLY A 103 25.17 4.36 23.88
N PRO A 104 25.89 4.75 22.82
CA PRO A 104 26.72 3.84 22.03
C PRO A 104 27.83 3.14 22.83
N ASP A 105 28.33 3.78 23.90
CA ASP A 105 29.44 3.24 24.69
C ASP A 105 28.99 2.19 25.72
N ASN A 106 27.71 2.13 26.06
CA ASN A 106 27.20 1.31 27.16
C ASN A 106 25.90 0.55 26.86
N SER A 107 25.38 0.67 25.65
CA SER A 107 24.15 0.01 25.19
C SER A 107 24.22 -0.30 23.70
N VAL A 108 23.49 -1.33 23.29
CA VAL A 108 23.33 -1.66 21.87
C VAL A 108 22.13 -0.88 21.32
N ALA A 109 22.29 -0.30 20.12
CA ALA A 109 21.18 0.34 19.42
C ALA A 109 20.07 -0.68 19.10
N VAL A 110 18.83 -0.23 19.17
CA VAL A 110 17.68 -1.04 18.78
C VAL A 110 17.70 -1.28 17.27
N ASN A 111 17.74 -2.54 16.86
CA ASN A 111 17.86 -2.95 15.46
C ASN A 111 16.50 -3.06 14.73
N ASP A 112 15.36 -3.07 15.45
CA ASP A 112 14.02 -3.11 14.84
C ASP A 112 13.62 -1.71 14.39
N SER A 113 14.24 -1.27 13.30
CA SER A 113 13.95 0.01 12.64
C SER A 113 13.56 -0.21 11.19
N SER A 114 12.48 0.44 10.76
CA SER A 114 11.96 0.33 9.40
C SER A 114 11.34 1.67 8.96
N TYR A 115 11.93 2.28 7.94
CA TYR A 115 11.37 3.46 7.26
C TYR A 115 10.88 4.58 8.20
N GLY A 116 11.69 4.95 9.18
CA GLY A 116 11.40 6.04 10.12
C GLY A 116 10.63 5.61 11.38
N LEU A 117 10.36 4.33 11.55
CA LEU A 117 9.78 3.75 12.77
C LEU A 117 10.79 2.83 13.44
N ILE A 118 11.00 3.02 14.74
CA ILE A 118 11.84 2.16 15.58
C ILE A 118 10.96 1.56 16.68
N LYS A 119 11.03 0.25 16.87
CA LYS A 119 10.26 -0.48 17.88
C LYS A 119 11.17 -1.24 18.82
N TRP A 120 10.76 -1.32 20.07
CA TRP A 120 11.40 -2.16 21.07
C TRP A 120 10.34 -2.75 22.00
N THR A 121 10.55 -3.98 22.41
CA THR A 121 9.65 -4.69 23.31
C THR A 121 10.48 -5.36 24.42
N SER A 122 10.05 -5.21 25.68
CA SER A 122 10.76 -5.83 26.81
C SER A 122 10.65 -7.35 26.77
N ASN A 123 11.75 -8.02 27.08
CA ASN A 123 11.74 -9.42 27.46
C ASN A 123 11.25 -9.50 28.90
N ASN A 124 10.14 -10.12 29.15
CA ASN A 124 9.42 -10.28 30.42
C ASN A 124 10.29 -10.11 31.70
N GLN A 125 9.82 -9.28 32.65
CA GLN A 125 10.35 -9.02 34.00
C GLN A 125 11.01 -7.64 34.20
N THR A 126 10.78 -6.69 33.32
CA THR A 126 11.31 -5.33 33.47
C THR A 126 10.21 -4.41 33.97
N SER A 127 10.44 -3.74 35.09
CA SER A 127 9.50 -2.73 35.65
C SER A 127 9.86 -1.30 35.25
N GLU A 128 11.10 -1.08 34.81
CA GLU A 128 11.63 0.26 34.54
C GLU A 128 12.58 0.20 33.33
N ILE A 129 12.55 1.24 32.52
CA ILE A 129 13.47 1.40 31.38
C ILE A 129 13.99 2.83 31.28
N TRP A 130 15.26 2.94 30.92
CA TRP A 130 15.92 4.19 30.55
C TRP A 130 16.17 4.18 29.05
N ILE A 131 15.90 5.31 28.41
CA ILE A 131 15.84 5.42 26.96
C ILE A 131 16.65 6.62 26.51
N ALA A 132 17.45 6.49 25.46
CA ALA A 132 18.04 7.61 24.76
C ALA A 132 17.62 7.60 23.28
N VAL A 133 17.15 8.74 22.81
CA VAL A 133 17.00 9.03 21.39
C VAL A 133 18.19 9.88 20.96
N ALA A 134 19.02 9.34 20.10
CA ALA A 134 20.29 9.91 19.69
C ALA A 134 20.27 10.33 18.23
N ALA A 135 20.60 11.58 17.95
CA ALA A 135 20.86 12.03 16.60
C ALA A 135 22.26 11.60 16.16
N PRO A 136 22.42 11.07 14.94
CA PRO A 136 23.71 10.65 14.43
C PRO A 136 24.66 11.82 14.25
N ALA A 137 25.95 11.53 14.24
CA ALA A 137 26.99 12.47 13.92
C ALA A 137 26.97 12.72 12.39
N LEU A 138 26.55 13.91 11.98
CA LEU A 138 26.56 14.32 10.59
C LEU A 138 27.76 15.23 10.35
N THR A 139 28.55 14.93 9.31
CA THR A 139 29.70 15.75 8.89
C THR A 139 29.27 16.65 7.74
N GLY A 140 29.58 17.93 7.81
CA GLY A 140 29.25 18.92 6.78
C GLY A 140 28.14 19.90 7.21
N SER A 141 27.59 20.63 6.25
CA SER A 141 26.69 21.77 6.49
C SER A 141 25.22 21.31 6.48
N TRP A 142 24.85 20.32 7.29
CA TRP A 142 23.47 19.92 7.47
C TRP A 142 22.68 21.00 8.21
N VAL A 143 21.43 21.23 7.79
CA VAL A 143 20.57 22.27 8.35
C VAL A 143 19.31 21.67 8.97
N GLY A 144 18.99 22.08 10.20
CA GLY A 144 17.80 21.66 10.93
C GLY A 144 18.07 20.57 11.97
N ASN A 145 17.00 20.14 12.61
CA ASN A 145 16.98 19.15 13.68
C ASN A 145 16.10 17.97 13.28
N TYR A 146 16.34 16.83 13.92
CA TYR A 146 15.35 15.76 13.90
C TYR A 146 14.17 16.13 14.78
N THR A 147 12.96 15.94 14.26
CA THR A 147 11.74 15.91 15.08
C THR A 147 11.16 14.52 15.08
N TYR A 148 10.63 14.07 16.20
CA TYR A 148 10.13 12.72 16.37
C TYR A 148 9.00 12.65 17.39
N GLU A 149 8.27 11.56 17.36
CA GLU A 149 7.34 11.15 18.40
C GLU A 149 7.84 9.89 19.07
N ILE A 150 7.72 9.84 20.40
CA ILE A 150 8.07 8.69 21.23
C ILE A 150 6.86 8.31 22.08
N GLY A 151 6.55 7.03 22.17
CA GLY A 151 5.45 6.54 22.98
C GLY A 151 5.78 5.20 23.62
N VAL A 152 5.31 5.03 24.86
CA VAL A 152 5.48 3.80 25.63
C VAL A 152 4.13 3.33 26.16
N SER A 153 3.93 2.01 26.15
CA SER A 153 2.71 1.40 26.65
C SER A 153 2.96 -0.01 27.18
N THR A 154 2.17 -0.41 28.17
CA THR A 154 2.13 -1.79 28.67
C THR A 154 1.05 -2.64 27.99
N SER A 155 0.33 -2.12 27.02
CA SER A 155 -0.82 -2.80 26.38
C SER A 155 -0.72 -2.95 24.87
N GLN A 156 0.03 -2.07 24.17
CA GLN A 156 0.13 -2.06 22.71
C GLN A 156 1.26 -1.15 22.23
N THR A 157 1.68 -1.32 20.98
CA THR A 157 2.54 -0.36 20.29
C THR A 157 1.82 0.97 20.10
N MET A 158 2.51 2.10 20.38
CA MET A 158 1.92 3.45 20.25
C MET A 158 1.90 3.97 18.81
N HIS A 159 2.70 3.41 17.91
CA HIS A 159 2.74 3.71 16.49
C HIS A 159 2.49 2.43 15.69
N PRO A 160 1.25 1.90 15.63
CA PRO A 160 0.96 0.67 14.93
C PRO A 160 0.99 0.87 13.40
N ILE A 161 1.64 -0.05 12.70
CA ILE A 161 1.64 -0.17 11.24
C ILE A 161 1.04 -1.50 10.85
N PHE A 162 0.13 -1.45 9.87
CA PHE A 162 -0.47 -2.62 9.26
C PHE A 162 0.31 -2.98 7.99
N ILE A 163 1.10 -4.05 8.07
CA ILE A 163 1.92 -4.50 6.93
C ILE A 163 1.09 -5.44 6.07
N ASN A 164 0.93 -5.09 4.80
CA ASN A 164 0.11 -5.85 3.85
C ASN A 164 0.54 -7.31 3.63
N ASN A 165 1.76 -7.69 3.99
CA ASN A 165 2.35 -9.00 3.70
C ASN A 165 2.28 -10.04 4.84
N GLU A 166 1.90 -9.68 6.05
CA GLU A 166 1.87 -10.59 7.22
C GLU A 166 0.61 -11.48 7.29
N LYS A 167 0.04 -11.83 6.20
CA LYS A 167 -1.35 -12.14 6.04
C LYS A 167 -1.85 -13.51 5.97
N LYS A 168 -1.01 -14.47 6.05
CA LYS A 168 -1.52 -15.84 5.87
C LYS A 168 -2.52 -16.28 6.95
N ASP A 169 -2.55 -15.60 8.11
CA ASP A 169 -3.34 -16.07 9.25
C ASP A 169 -4.30 -15.05 9.89
N ASN A 170 -4.34 -13.80 9.45
CA ASN A 170 -5.22 -12.77 10.05
C ASN A 170 -6.08 -12.06 9.01
N ALA A 171 -7.30 -12.54 8.81
CA ALA A 171 -8.34 -11.93 7.97
C ALA A 171 -8.77 -10.51 8.41
N ASN A 172 -8.17 -9.98 9.49
CA ASN A 172 -8.57 -8.74 10.15
C ASN A 172 -7.58 -7.60 9.99
N ILE A 173 -6.51 -7.77 9.21
CA ILE A 173 -5.55 -6.67 8.99
C ILE A 173 -6.12 -5.73 7.92
N PRO A 174 -6.33 -4.45 8.25
CA PRO A 174 -6.83 -3.48 7.30
C PRO A 174 -5.79 -3.21 6.22
N TYR A 175 -6.25 -3.15 4.98
CA TYR A 175 -5.45 -2.76 3.83
C TYR A 175 -6.27 -1.83 2.94
N VAL A 176 -5.58 -1.10 2.09
CA VAL A 176 -6.18 -0.30 1.03
C VAL A 176 -5.48 -0.61 -0.29
N ILE A 177 -6.20 -0.57 -1.37
CA ILE A 177 -5.68 -0.73 -2.73
C ILE A 177 -6.06 0.47 -3.57
N LEU A 178 -5.23 0.79 -4.54
CA LEU A 178 -5.54 1.75 -5.59
C LEU A 178 -6.32 1.02 -6.70
N ASP A 179 -7.53 1.49 -6.99
CA ASP A 179 -8.29 0.98 -8.14
C ASP A 179 -7.77 1.59 -9.45
N ASP A 180 -7.72 2.91 -9.51
CA ASP A 180 -7.18 3.65 -10.65
C ASP A 180 -6.98 5.14 -10.34
N THR A 181 -6.33 5.83 -11.28
CA THR A 181 -6.18 7.29 -11.28
C THR A 181 -6.70 7.86 -12.61
N ASP A 182 -7.07 9.13 -12.60
CA ASP A 182 -7.17 9.96 -13.79
C ASP A 182 -6.25 11.18 -13.67
N ARG A 183 -6.48 12.21 -14.44
CA ARG A 183 -5.64 13.41 -14.44
C ARG A 183 -5.64 14.16 -13.08
N ASN A 184 -6.77 14.14 -12.37
CA ASN A 184 -6.97 14.95 -11.17
C ASN A 184 -7.57 14.17 -9.99
N ASN A 185 -7.83 12.88 -10.17
CA ASN A 185 -8.48 12.06 -9.19
C ASN A 185 -7.77 10.70 -9.02
N ALA A 186 -7.99 10.09 -7.85
CA ALA A 186 -7.57 8.73 -7.54
C ALA A 186 -8.67 8.02 -6.76
N LEU A 187 -8.92 6.76 -7.09
CA LEU A 187 -9.93 5.92 -6.45
C LEU A 187 -9.27 4.79 -5.68
N PHE A 188 -9.67 4.62 -4.42
CA PHE A 188 -9.14 3.59 -3.54
C PHE A 188 -10.25 2.74 -2.95
N LEU A 189 -9.93 1.50 -2.63
CA LEU A 189 -10.82 0.54 -2.00
C LEU A 189 -10.19 -0.05 -0.74
N SER A 190 -10.93 -0.07 0.37
CA SER A 190 -10.49 -0.69 1.62
C SER A 190 -10.65 -2.21 1.59
N SER A 191 -9.99 -2.89 2.54
CA SER A 191 -10.36 -4.25 2.93
C SER A 191 -11.84 -4.32 3.36
N PRO A 192 -12.48 -5.51 3.35
CA PRO A 192 -13.82 -5.67 3.89
C PRO A 192 -13.90 -5.16 5.33
N ILE A 193 -14.92 -4.35 5.61
CA ILE A 193 -15.18 -3.85 6.96
C ILE A 193 -16.11 -4.81 7.70
N GLN A 194 -15.75 -5.17 8.93
CA GLN A 194 -16.54 -6.10 9.73
C GLN A 194 -17.74 -5.45 10.41
N SER A 195 -17.73 -4.12 10.56
CA SER A 195 -18.84 -3.37 11.14
C SER A 195 -18.88 -1.96 10.56
N SER A 196 -20.08 -1.38 10.49
CA SER A 196 -20.34 0.00 10.07
C SER A 196 -19.68 1.06 10.96
N LEU A 197 -19.02 0.66 12.05
CA LEU A 197 -18.36 1.53 13.03
C LEU A 197 -16.85 1.71 12.79
N GLN A 198 -16.28 1.08 11.77
CA GLN A 198 -14.88 1.29 11.43
C GLN A 198 -14.73 2.63 10.68
N ASN A 199 -14.32 3.67 11.39
CA ASN A 199 -13.97 4.96 10.79
C ASN A 199 -12.59 4.88 10.16
N LEU A 200 -12.53 4.38 8.92
CA LEU A 200 -11.33 4.45 8.10
C LEU A 200 -11.22 5.83 7.48
N THR A 201 -10.01 6.38 7.45
CA THR A 201 -9.72 7.64 6.75
C THR A 201 -8.54 7.45 5.81
N LEU A 202 -8.60 8.08 4.65
CA LEU A 202 -7.49 8.08 3.70
C LEU A 202 -6.69 9.37 3.86
N LEU A 203 -5.38 9.23 4.00
CA LEU A 203 -4.42 10.32 4.04
C LEU A 203 -3.59 10.29 2.75
N VAL A 204 -3.51 11.42 2.05
CA VAL A 204 -2.70 11.57 0.84
C VAL A 204 -1.63 12.64 1.06
N THR A 205 -0.41 12.32 0.67
CA THR A 205 0.77 13.16 0.82
C THR A 205 1.50 13.33 -0.50
N SER A 206 2.27 14.40 -0.63
CA SER A 206 3.23 14.58 -1.73
C SER A 206 4.65 14.66 -1.18
N GLY A 207 5.64 14.20 -1.95
CA GLY A 207 7.06 14.31 -1.57
C GLY A 207 7.43 13.57 -0.29
N MET A 208 6.81 12.40 -0.04
CA MET A 208 7.13 11.57 1.13
C MET A 208 8.47 10.86 0.94
N PRO A 209 9.49 11.15 1.78
CA PRO A 209 10.75 10.40 1.72
C PRO A 209 10.53 8.92 2.06
N VAL A 210 11.17 8.03 1.31
CA VAL A 210 11.06 6.58 1.54
C VAL A 210 11.48 6.22 2.97
N GLU A 211 12.52 6.89 3.50
CA GLU A 211 13.08 6.68 4.83
C GLU A 211 12.10 7.04 5.96
N LEU A 212 11.04 7.79 5.66
CA LEU A 212 10.01 8.20 6.64
C LEU A 212 8.64 7.59 6.34
N SER A 213 8.55 6.69 5.39
CA SER A 213 7.26 6.19 4.87
C SER A 213 6.45 5.38 5.87
N HIS A 214 7.02 4.97 7.00
CA HIS A 214 6.30 4.34 8.12
C HIS A 214 6.03 5.30 9.29
N SER A 215 6.15 6.60 9.07
CA SER A 215 5.93 7.62 10.08
C SER A 215 4.61 8.38 9.87
N LEU A 216 3.65 8.16 10.77
CA LEU A 216 2.36 8.86 10.71
C LEU A 216 2.52 10.38 10.92
N CYS A 217 3.40 10.82 11.83
CA CYS A 217 3.64 12.25 12.04
C CYS A 217 4.30 12.90 10.80
N ALA A 218 5.23 12.20 10.13
CA ALA A 218 5.81 12.68 8.88
C ALA A 218 4.78 12.79 7.76
N ALA A 219 3.90 11.79 7.64
CA ALA A 219 2.80 11.79 6.67
C ALA A 219 1.82 12.94 6.93
N LYS A 220 1.42 13.17 8.18
CA LYS A 220 0.53 14.28 8.56
C LYS A 220 1.13 15.66 8.24
N GLN A 221 2.43 15.85 8.43
CA GLN A 221 3.10 17.12 8.11
C GLN A 221 3.15 17.41 6.61
N ARG A 222 3.07 16.38 5.77
CA ARG A 222 3.11 16.45 4.30
C ARG A 222 1.75 16.27 3.64
N THR A 223 0.69 16.29 4.43
CA THR A 223 -0.69 16.19 3.91
C THR A 223 -1.00 17.39 3.01
N LEU A 224 -1.58 17.11 1.86
CA LEU A 224 -1.99 18.16 0.91
C LEU A 224 -3.14 18.99 1.50
N PRO A 225 -3.05 20.31 1.50
CA PRO A 225 -4.07 21.16 2.14
C PRO A 225 -5.38 21.27 1.35
N LEU A 226 -5.39 20.91 0.05
CA LEU A 226 -6.51 21.21 -0.86
C LEU A 226 -7.17 19.99 -1.51
N TYR A 227 -6.77 18.77 -1.16
CA TYR A 227 -7.45 17.59 -1.70
C TYR A 227 -8.76 17.31 -0.97
N ASN A 228 -9.72 16.77 -1.69
CA ASN A 228 -10.99 16.32 -1.13
C ASN A 228 -11.08 14.81 -1.19
N VAL A 229 -11.56 14.18 -0.11
CA VAL A 229 -11.87 12.75 -0.08
C VAL A 229 -13.37 12.58 0.08
N ASN A 230 -14.02 12.03 -0.92
CA ASN A 230 -15.40 11.56 -0.80
C ASN A 230 -15.38 10.07 -0.48
N THR A 231 -16.08 9.67 0.57
CA THR A 231 -16.14 8.28 1.04
C THR A 231 -17.51 7.70 0.80
N THR A 232 -17.58 6.60 0.08
CA THR A 232 -18.79 5.82 -0.17
C THR A 232 -18.59 4.37 0.30
N THR A 233 -19.65 3.56 0.26
CA THR A 233 -19.60 2.14 0.58
C THR A 233 -19.97 1.33 -0.64
N THR A 234 -19.31 0.20 -0.83
CA THR A 234 -19.53 -0.69 -1.97
C THR A 234 -19.44 -2.15 -1.57
N HIS A 235 -20.04 -3.03 -2.38
CA HIS A 235 -19.92 -4.48 -2.26
C HIS A 235 -18.98 -5.09 -3.31
N ARG A 236 -18.20 -4.25 -4.02
CA ARG A 236 -17.23 -4.70 -5.03
C ARG A 236 -16.19 -5.66 -4.43
N GLY A 237 -15.70 -6.54 -5.26
CA GLY A 237 -14.65 -7.48 -4.91
C GLY A 237 -15.14 -8.91 -4.73
N PRO A 238 -14.25 -9.87 -4.53
CA PRO A 238 -14.55 -11.29 -4.59
C PRO A 238 -15.35 -11.83 -3.40
N THR A 239 -15.42 -11.08 -2.33
CA THR A 239 -16.23 -11.41 -1.15
C THR A 239 -17.39 -10.42 -1.04
N ASN A 240 -18.58 -10.89 -0.69
CA ASN A 240 -19.76 -10.02 -0.47
C ASN A 240 -19.61 -9.12 0.77
N GLY A 241 -18.39 -8.73 1.13
CA GLY A 241 -18.12 -7.83 2.25
C GLY A 241 -18.38 -6.37 1.88
N ILE A 242 -18.88 -5.59 2.83
CA ILE A 242 -18.98 -4.16 2.68
C ILE A 242 -17.55 -3.57 2.75
N ARG A 243 -17.24 -2.67 1.82
CA ARG A 243 -15.95 -1.97 1.74
C ARG A 243 -16.18 -0.47 1.70
N GLN A 244 -15.23 0.31 2.20
CA GLN A 244 -15.20 1.75 1.98
C GLN A 244 -14.41 2.06 0.71
N GLN A 245 -14.93 2.97 -0.06
CA GLN A 245 -14.37 3.47 -1.30
C GLN A 245 -14.07 4.95 -1.12
N PHE A 246 -12.87 5.37 -1.50
CA PHE A 246 -12.38 6.72 -1.32
C PHE A 246 -12.07 7.33 -2.68
N MET A 247 -12.83 8.34 -3.07
CA MET A 247 -12.52 9.17 -4.24
C MET A 247 -11.77 10.42 -3.78
N VAL A 248 -10.51 10.48 -4.15
CA VAL A 248 -9.65 11.65 -3.92
C VAL A 248 -9.72 12.54 -5.13
N SER A 249 -9.97 13.83 -4.96
CA SER A 249 -10.04 14.83 -6.03
C SER A 249 -9.19 16.05 -5.73
N ASN A 250 -9.02 16.93 -6.73
CA ASN A 250 -8.15 18.11 -6.71
C ASN A 250 -6.64 17.76 -6.65
N LEU A 251 -6.27 16.64 -7.22
CA LEU A 251 -4.86 16.29 -7.43
C LEU A 251 -4.30 17.06 -8.65
N THR A 252 -2.99 17.26 -8.67
CA THR A 252 -2.27 17.82 -9.80
C THR A 252 -1.95 16.72 -10.80
N GLN A 253 -2.10 17.00 -12.09
CA GLN A 253 -1.72 16.06 -13.17
C GLN A 253 -0.23 15.73 -13.12
N ASP A 254 0.15 14.56 -13.65
CA ASP A 254 1.55 14.12 -13.79
C ASP A 254 2.36 14.30 -12.50
N THR A 255 1.77 13.90 -11.39
CA THR A 255 2.36 14.11 -10.07
C THR A 255 2.29 12.82 -9.25
N SER A 256 3.41 12.49 -8.61
CA SER A 256 3.52 11.34 -7.71
C SER A 256 3.05 11.68 -6.30
N TYR A 257 2.29 10.77 -5.73
CA TYR A 257 1.70 10.87 -4.39
C TYR A 257 1.91 9.59 -3.60
N THR A 258 1.73 9.69 -2.29
CA THR A 258 1.69 8.53 -1.39
C THR A 258 0.42 8.56 -0.57
N ALA A 259 -0.33 7.45 -0.55
CA ALA A 259 -1.55 7.30 0.22
C ALA A 259 -1.37 6.32 1.37
N TYR A 260 -2.10 6.57 2.46
CA TYR A 260 -2.18 5.74 3.63
C TYR A 260 -3.62 5.61 4.10
N MET A 261 -4.05 4.42 4.47
CA MET A 261 -5.29 4.27 5.20
C MET A 261 -5.03 4.31 6.70
N LEU A 262 -5.76 5.13 7.40
CA LEU A 262 -5.70 5.29 8.84
C LEU A 262 -6.89 4.60 9.50
N GLN A 263 -6.61 3.88 10.58
CA GLN A 263 -7.62 3.22 11.40
C GLN A 263 -7.38 3.48 12.88
N PRO A 264 -8.41 3.86 13.65
CA PRO A 264 -8.31 3.90 15.10
C PRO A 264 -8.03 2.50 15.68
N VAL A 265 -7.03 2.41 16.55
CA VAL A 265 -6.68 1.20 17.30
C VAL A 265 -6.67 1.54 18.77
N ARG A 266 -7.74 1.23 19.49
CA ARG A 266 -7.92 1.66 20.89
C ARG A 266 -7.72 3.18 21.06
N SER A 267 -6.62 3.60 21.71
CA SER A 267 -6.32 5.01 21.99
C SER A 267 -5.38 5.68 20.97
N VAL A 268 -4.94 4.96 19.94
CA VAL A 268 -4.00 5.46 18.94
C VAL A 268 -4.52 5.26 17.53
N THR A 269 -3.88 5.89 16.56
CA THR A 269 -4.18 5.71 15.13
C THR A 269 -3.12 4.80 14.51
N GLY A 270 -3.55 3.70 13.91
CA GLY A 270 -2.73 2.85 13.08
C GLY A 270 -2.76 3.30 11.62
N MET A 271 -1.73 2.97 10.88
CA MET A 271 -1.50 3.35 9.50
C MET A 271 -1.14 2.11 8.67
N THR A 272 -1.63 2.02 7.43
CA THR A 272 -1.16 0.99 6.49
C THR A 272 0.23 1.30 5.96
N THR A 273 0.88 0.32 5.34
CA THR A 273 2.04 0.57 4.48
C THR A 273 1.68 1.54 3.36
N PRO A 274 2.64 2.32 2.84
CA PRO A 274 2.41 3.32 1.81
C PRO A 274 1.94 2.69 0.49
N ILE A 275 1.06 3.40 -0.21
CA ILE A 275 0.73 3.18 -1.61
C ILE A 275 1.25 4.36 -2.41
N ASN A 276 2.24 4.13 -3.25
CA ASN A 276 2.73 5.15 -4.16
C ASN A 276 1.90 5.10 -5.45
N PHE A 277 1.48 6.26 -5.94
CA PHE A 277 0.71 6.37 -7.16
C PHE A 277 0.99 7.70 -7.88
N GLY A 278 0.69 7.72 -9.18
CA GLY A 278 0.79 8.91 -10.01
C GLY A 278 -0.55 9.23 -10.67
N THR A 279 -0.82 10.51 -10.86
CA THR A 279 -1.94 10.97 -11.69
C THR A 279 -1.55 10.96 -13.16
N LYS A 280 -2.53 10.68 -14.03
CA LYS A 280 -2.30 10.59 -15.47
C LYS A 280 -2.01 11.96 -16.11
N ILE A 281 -1.28 11.94 -17.21
CA ILE A 281 -1.02 13.13 -18.05
C ILE A 281 -2.22 13.42 -18.93
N ASP A 282 -2.80 12.38 -19.54
CA ASP A 282 -3.86 12.50 -20.53
C ASP A 282 -5.20 12.88 -19.88
N ALA A 283 -5.89 13.80 -20.52
CA ALA A 283 -7.15 14.32 -20.01
C ALA A 283 -8.38 13.52 -20.48
N ASN A 284 -8.20 12.61 -21.45
CA ASN A 284 -9.26 11.81 -22.06
C ASN A 284 -9.55 10.49 -21.31
N CYS A 285 -8.89 10.24 -20.20
CA CYS A 285 -9.22 9.17 -19.24
C CYS A 285 -9.91 9.76 -18.01
N ARG A 286 -11.12 9.26 -17.67
CA ARG A 286 -11.89 9.73 -16.49
C ARG A 286 -12.38 8.56 -15.68
N ILE A 287 -12.21 8.63 -14.35
CA ILE A 287 -12.66 7.59 -13.41
C ILE A 287 -14.18 7.51 -13.37
N ILE A 288 -14.70 6.29 -13.53
CA ILE A 288 -16.10 5.95 -13.23
C ILE A 288 -16.17 4.85 -12.19
N TYR A 289 -17.21 4.85 -11.37
CA TYR A 289 -17.45 3.88 -10.31
C TYR A 289 -18.93 3.89 -9.89
N ASP A 290 -19.33 2.95 -9.03
CA ASP A 290 -20.71 2.78 -8.55
C ASP A 290 -21.75 2.60 -9.69
N LEU A 291 -21.39 1.80 -10.71
CA LEU A 291 -22.30 1.42 -11.76
C LEU A 291 -23.33 0.43 -11.24
N SER A 292 -24.59 0.55 -11.74
CA SER A 292 -25.69 -0.30 -11.27
C SER A 292 -25.66 -1.69 -11.88
N PHE A 293 -25.33 -1.79 -13.17
CA PHE A 293 -25.22 -3.05 -13.89
C PHE A 293 -23.79 -3.59 -13.82
N CYS A 294 -22.79 -2.87 -14.28
CA CYS A 294 -21.38 -3.25 -14.22
C CYS A 294 -20.74 -2.87 -12.86
N ASP A 295 -21.30 -3.37 -11.77
CA ASP A 295 -20.97 -3.02 -10.37
C ASP A 295 -19.51 -3.23 -9.96
N GLN A 296 -18.76 -4.04 -10.71
CA GLN A 296 -17.33 -4.26 -10.48
C GLN A 296 -16.43 -3.25 -11.21
N VAL A 297 -16.98 -2.41 -12.10
CA VAL A 297 -16.21 -1.37 -12.80
C VAL A 297 -15.91 -0.20 -11.86
N ALA A 298 -14.62 0.07 -11.69
CA ALA A 298 -14.12 1.18 -10.88
C ALA A 298 -12.72 1.56 -11.37
N TYR A 299 -12.67 2.21 -12.53
CA TYR A 299 -11.42 2.61 -13.19
C TYR A 299 -11.67 3.71 -14.22
N SER A 300 -10.60 4.23 -14.81
CA SER A 300 -10.67 5.26 -15.83
C SER A 300 -11.12 4.69 -17.17
N VAL A 301 -12.01 5.43 -17.84
CA VAL A 301 -12.56 5.10 -19.16
C VAL A 301 -12.30 6.23 -20.15
N PRO A 302 -12.21 5.95 -21.46
CA PRO A 302 -12.00 6.98 -22.47
C PRO A 302 -13.21 7.90 -22.62
N THR A 303 -12.97 9.21 -22.72
CA THR A 303 -13.99 10.22 -23.01
C THR A 303 -13.36 11.46 -23.66
N GLY A 304 -14.05 12.08 -24.60
CA GLY A 304 -13.59 13.32 -25.21
C GLY A 304 -13.72 14.52 -24.27
N LEU A 305 -12.77 15.43 -24.36
CA LEU A 305 -12.73 16.65 -23.53
C LEU A 305 -13.95 17.55 -23.73
N ASP A 306 -14.47 17.62 -24.96
CA ASP A 306 -15.63 18.42 -25.35
C ASP A 306 -16.96 17.68 -25.11
N SER A 307 -16.92 16.44 -24.61
CA SER A 307 -18.13 15.70 -24.29
C SER A 307 -18.86 16.39 -23.12
N PHE A 308 -20.19 16.57 -23.26
CA PHE A 308 -21.01 17.15 -22.19
C PHE A 308 -20.93 16.37 -20.87
N VAL A 309 -20.52 15.10 -20.90
CA VAL A 309 -20.35 14.23 -19.74
C VAL A 309 -18.92 14.22 -19.18
N SER A 310 -17.96 14.88 -19.82
CA SER A 310 -16.56 14.86 -19.39
C SER A 310 -16.36 15.40 -17.98
N ASN A 311 -17.21 16.31 -17.53
CA ASN A 311 -17.17 16.92 -16.20
C ASN A 311 -18.22 16.34 -15.24
N ASP A 312 -19.13 15.48 -15.71
CA ASP A 312 -20.13 14.78 -14.89
C ASP A 312 -19.81 13.28 -14.89
N LEU A 313 -19.01 12.83 -13.92
CA LEU A 313 -18.59 11.44 -13.79
C LEU A 313 -19.78 10.48 -13.61
N TRP A 314 -20.88 10.92 -13.00
CA TRP A 314 -22.10 10.13 -12.83
C TRP A 314 -22.85 9.96 -14.15
N ALA A 315 -22.92 11.00 -14.96
CA ALA A 315 -23.53 10.90 -16.28
C ALA A 315 -22.69 9.97 -17.19
N LEU A 316 -21.36 10.10 -17.15
CA LEU A 316 -20.45 9.22 -17.89
C LEU A 316 -20.60 7.76 -17.46
N ALA A 317 -20.62 7.48 -16.14
CA ALA A 317 -20.82 6.15 -15.59
C ALA A 317 -22.15 5.52 -16.09
N ARG A 318 -23.25 6.27 -16.04
CA ARG A 318 -24.56 5.80 -16.50
C ARG A 318 -24.60 5.50 -18.00
N LEU A 319 -23.90 6.30 -18.82
CA LEU A 319 -23.84 6.04 -20.26
C LEU A 319 -23.13 4.72 -20.58
N TYR A 320 -21.98 4.47 -19.95
CA TYR A 320 -21.26 3.22 -20.11
C TYR A 320 -22.06 2.02 -19.59
N ASP A 321 -22.69 2.18 -18.42
CA ASP A 321 -23.48 1.13 -17.78
C ASP A 321 -24.70 0.73 -18.62
N ALA A 322 -25.43 1.71 -19.14
CA ALA A 322 -26.59 1.48 -20.01
C ALA A 322 -26.19 0.77 -21.31
N GLN A 323 -25.06 1.16 -21.91
CA GLN A 323 -24.56 0.54 -23.12
C GLN A 323 -24.13 -0.93 -22.89
N ALA A 324 -23.51 -1.23 -21.75
CA ALA A 324 -23.16 -2.61 -21.38
C ALA A 324 -24.41 -3.44 -21.11
N GLN A 325 -25.40 -2.90 -20.40
CA GLN A 325 -26.66 -3.56 -20.11
C GLN A 325 -27.46 -3.88 -21.38
N GLU A 326 -27.50 -2.97 -22.36
CA GLU A 326 -28.12 -3.19 -23.67
C GLU A 326 -27.49 -4.40 -24.39
N LYS A 327 -26.15 -4.46 -24.42
CA LYS A 327 -25.42 -5.57 -25.05
C LYS A 327 -25.60 -6.92 -24.31
N PHE A 328 -25.89 -6.89 -23.03
CA PHE A 328 -26.14 -8.09 -22.24
C PHE A 328 -27.52 -8.72 -22.52
N GLY A 329 -28.53 -7.95 -22.91
CA GLY A 329 -29.91 -8.40 -23.07
C GLY A 329 -30.10 -9.66 -23.92
N PRO A 330 -29.48 -9.77 -25.13
CA PRO A 330 -29.57 -10.96 -25.97
C PRO A 330 -29.03 -12.24 -25.29
N PHE A 331 -27.93 -12.13 -24.53
CA PHE A 331 -27.36 -13.24 -23.78
C PHE A 331 -28.31 -13.70 -22.64
N ASP A 332 -28.85 -12.75 -21.87
CA ASP A 332 -29.78 -13.03 -20.78
C ASP A 332 -31.03 -13.76 -21.29
N THR A 333 -31.58 -13.28 -22.41
CA THR A 333 -32.70 -13.93 -23.10
C THR A 333 -32.35 -15.35 -23.56
N ALA A 334 -31.16 -15.56 -24.11
CA ALA A 334 -30.70 -16.87 -24.53
C ALA A 334 -30.50 -17.80 -23.34
N LEU A 335 -29.85 -17.34 -22.28
CA LEU A 335 -29.58 -18.16 -21.08
C LEU A 335 -30.88 -18.57 -20.38
N SER A 336 -31.89 -17.70 -20.32
CA SER A 336 -33.17 -17.94 -19.67
C SER A 336 -34.01 -19.08 -20.33
N GLN A 337 -33.66 -19.49 -21.56
CA GLN A 337 -34.31 -20.57 -22.27
C GLN A 337 -33.85 -21.96 -21.81
N TYR A 338 -32.77 -22.04 -21.04
CA TYR A 338 -32.20 -23.31 -20.61
C TYR A 338 -32.61 -23.69 -19.19
N ASN A 339 -32.79 -25.00 -18.97
CA ASN A 339 -33.05 -25.52 -17.64
C ASN A 339 -31.74 -25.74 -16.89
N CYS A 340 -31.44 -24.84 -15.97
CA CYS A 340 -30.18 -24.76 -15.24
C CYS A 340 -30.03 -25.79 -14.12
N GLU A 341 -31.13 -26.48 -13.73
CA GLU A 341 -31.14 -27.40 -12.60
C GLU A 341 -30.92 -28.88 -13.03
N THR A 342 -30.73 -29.10 -14.33
CA THR A 342 -30.53 -30.46 -14.84
C THR A 342 -29.06 -30.81 -15.04
N THR A 343 -28.73 -32.06 -14.91
CA THR A 343 -27.40 -32.64 -15.19
C THR A 343 -26.92 -32.45 -16.63
N GLN A 344 -27.78 -31.98 -17.52
CA GLN A 344 -27.45 -31.63 -18.90
C GLN A 344 -26.66 -30.35 -19.02
N TYR A 345 -26.71 -29.47 -18.01
CA TYR A 345 -25.94 -28.22 -18.00
C TYR A 345 -24.49 -28.50 -17.57
N SER A 346 -24.28 -28.84 -16.32
CA SER A 346 -22.97 -29.14 -15.71
C SER A 346 -23.18 -29.80 -14.36
N LEU A 347 -22.19 -30.56 -13.90
CA LEU A 347 -22.19 -31.18 -12.57
C LEU A 347 -21.67 -30.21 -11.48
N VAL A 348 -20.96 -29.16 -11.86
CA VAL A 348 -20.22 -28.29 -10.94
C VAL A 348 -20.49 -26.78 -11.15
N ARG A 349 -21.21 -26.41 -12.20
CA ARG A 349 -21.55 -25.03 -12.56
C ARG A 349 -23.03 -24.93 -12.91
N ASN A 350 -23.61 -23.75 -12.70
CA ASN A 350 -25.03 -23.48 -12.99
C ASN A 350 -25.19 -22.18 -13.79
N CYS A 351 -26.43 -21.84 -14.16
CA CYS A 351 -26.70 -20.62 -14.92
C CYS A 351 -26.33 -19.35 -14.18
N THR A 352 -26.37 -19.33 -12.86
CA THR A 352 -25.93 -18.17 -12.07
C THR A 352 -24.43 -17.92 -12.22
N ASP A 353 -23.63 -19.00 -12.28
CA ASP A 353 -22.19 -18.89 -12.55
C ASP A 353 -21.94 -18.35 -13.95
N CYS A 354 -22.63 -18.91 -14.98
CA CYS A 354 -22.52 -18.43 -16.35
C CYS A 354 -22.96 -16.98 -16.49
N TYR A 355 -24.09 -16.60 -15.88
CA TYR A 355 -24.60 -15.23 -15.87
C TYR A 355 -23.57 -14.25 -15.29
N ARG A 356 -23.03 -14.58 -14.12
CA ARG A 356 -22.01 -13.77 -13.44
C ARG A 356 -20.75 -13.62 -14.29
N ASP A 357 -20.21 -14.73 -14.78
CA ASP A 357 -18.91 -14.74 -15.47
C ASP A 357 -19.02 -14.06 -16.84
N TYR A 358 -20.14 -14.28 -17.57
CA TYR A 358 -20.39 -13.57 -18.82
C TYR A 358 -20.61 -12.08 -18.60
N LYS A 359 -21.37 -11.67 -17.58
CA LYS A 359 -21.56 -10.26 -17.20
C LYS A 359 -20.22 -9.58 -16.91
N THR A 360 -19.38 -10.24 -16.10
CA THR A 360 -18.06 -9.71 -15.73
C THR A 360 -17.16 -9.53 -16.97
N TRP A 361 -17.12 -10.54 -17.83
CA TRP A 361 -16.37 -10.46 -19.09
C TRP A 361 -16.93 -9.37 -20.00
N LEU A 362 -18.24 -9.30 -20.20
CA LEU A 362 -18.87 -8.31 -21.06
C LEU A 362 -18.58 -6.88 -20.56
N CYS A 363 -18.70 -6.62 -19.27
CA CYS A 363 -18.39 -5.33 -18.69
C CYS A 363 -16.92 -4.94 -18.97
N ALA A 364 -15.97 -5.87 -18.81
CA ALA A 364 -14.56 -5.61 -19.08
C ALA A 364 -14.24 -5.28 -20.53
N VAL A 365 -14.92 -5.93 -21.50
CA VAL A 365 -14.65 -5.71 -22.93
C VAL A 365 -15.49 -4.57 -23.53
N THR A 366 -16.61 -4.22 -22.90
CA THR A 366 -17.51 -3.14 -23.35
C THR A 366 -17.11 -1.80 -22.77
N ILE A 367 -16.64 -1.79 -21.53
CA ILE A 367 -16.15 -0.61 -20.79
C ILE A 367 -14.64 -0.75 -20.68
N PRO A 368 -13.85 -0.33 -21.69
CA PRO A 368 -12.41 -0.52 -21.68
C PRO A 368 -11.74 0.38 -20.65
N ARG A 369 -10.69 -0.12 -20.01
CA ARG A 369 -9.89 0.66 -19.07
C ARG A 369 -8.92 1.55 -19.83
N CYS A 370 -9.04 2.85 -19.62
CA CYS A 370 -8.18 3.88 -20.18
C CYS A 370 -6.96 4.09 -19.27
N THR A 371 -5.76 4.08 -19.85
CA THR A 371 -4.53 4.36 -19.13
C THR A 371 -3.65 5.33 -19.88
N ASP A 372 -2.53 5.71 -19.29
CA ASP A 372 -1.55 6.60 -19.87
C ASP A 372 -0.43 5.79 -20.54
N SER A 373 0.04 6.26 -21.68
CA SER A 373 1.21 5.69 -22.37
C SER A 373 2.48 5.70 -21.51
N SER A 374 2.57 6.62 -20.55
CA SER A 374 3.68 6.68 -19.58
C SER A 374 3.73 5.46 -18.66
N ALA A 375 2.62 4.75 -18.46
CA ALA A 375 2.58 3.50 -17.69
C ALA A 375 3.45 2.38 -18.28
N SER A 376 3.83 2.49 -19.56
CA SER A 376 4.75 1.55 -20.23
C SER A 376 6.23 1.83 -19.95
N ALA A 377 6.58 3.04 -19.52
CA ALA A 377 7.98 3.48 -19.44
C ALA A 377 8.77 2.77 -18.33
N ASP A 378 8.14 2.44 -17.21
CA ASP A 378 8.82 1.80 -16.08
C ASP A 378 9.16 0.32 -16.31
N PHE A 379 8.56 -0.30 -17.31
CA PHE A 379 8.77 -1.71 -17.65
C PHE A 379 9.71 -1.94 -18.84
N SER A 380 10.13 -0.88 -19.54
CA SER A 380 10.92 -0.96 -20.77
C SER A 380 12.38 -1.40 -20.58
N GLN A 381 12.86 -1.64 -19.37
CA GLN A 381 14.23 -2.08 -19.09
C GLN A 381 14.40 -3.61 -19.03
N GLY A 382 13.38 -4.39 -19.33
CA GLY A 382 13.44 -5.85 -19.37
C GLY A 382 13.64 -6.38 -20.79
N THR A 383 14.53 -7.36 -20.94
CA THR A 383 14.81 -8.07 -22.20
C THR A 383 13.56 -8.77 -22.75
N ASP A 384 13.42 -8.76 -24.04
CA ASP A 384 12.27 -9.06 -24.92
C ASP A 384 11.48 -10.36 -24.74
N GLU A 385 11.81 -11.26 -23.86
CA GLU A 385 11.25 -12.62 -23.91
C GLU A 385 10.12 -12.91 -22.91
N ILE A 386 9.94 -12.10 -21.87
CA ILE A 386 8.85 -12.32 -20.92
C ILE A 386 8.06 -11.03 -20.74
N ARG A 387 6.83 -11.04 -21.21
CA ARG A 387 5.92 -9.91 -21.15
C ARG A 387 5.48 -9.62 -19.72
N VAL A 388 6.34 -8.92 -19.03
CA VAL A 388 6.12 -8.42 -17.69
C VAL A 388 5.46 -7.04 -17.75
N ALA A 389 5.51 -6.39 -18.88
CA ALA A 389 4.87 -5.10 -19.12
C ALA A 389 3.34 -5.21 -19.08
N PRO A 390 2.63 -4.15 -18.65
CA PRO A 390 1.19 -4.06 -18.82
C PRO A 390 0.79 -4.35 -20.26
N ALA A 391 -0.33 -5.07 -20.44
CA ALA A 391 -0.88 -5.35 -21.75
C ALA A 391 -1.57 -4.09 -22.29
N LEU A 392 -0.79 -3.19 -22.85
CA LEU A 392 -1.24 -1.91 -23.39
C LEU A 392 -1.50 -2.01 -24.88
N ARG A 393 -2.51 -1.28 -25.32
CA ARG A 393 -2.86 -1.09 -26.73
C ARG A 393 -3.13 0.37 -27.00
N ASP A 394 -2.34 0.97 -27.87
CA ASP A 394 -2.60 2.33 -28.36
C ASP A 394 -3.73 2.30 -29.38
N ILE A 395 -4.73 3.12 -29.14
CA ILE A 395 -5.94 3.26 -29.94
C ILE A 395 -5.84 4.58 -30.70
N SER A 396 -5.75 4.48 -32.02
CA SER A 396 -5.85 5.66 -32.90
C SER A 396 -7.25 6.23 -32.86
N ALA A 397 -7.42 7.50 -33.22
CA ALA A 397 -8.72 8.14 -33.31
C ALA A 397 -9.68 7.34 -34.22
N ASN A 398 -10.88 7.09 -33.74
CA ASN A 398 -11.94 6.29 -34.40
C ASN A 398 -11.58 4.80 -34.61
N ALA A 399 -10.71 4.23 -33.78
CA ALA A 399 -10.30 2.82 -33.86
C ALA A 399 -10.59 2.01 -32.58
N SER A 400 -11.47 2.50 -31.70
CA SER A 400 -11.90 1.81 -30.49
C SER A 400 -12.55 0.47 -30.81
N ARG A 401 -12.30 -0.57 -30.02
CA ARG A 401 -12.93 -1.91 -30.20
C ARG A 401 -14.46 -1.84 -30.08
N ASN A 402 -14.96 -0.92 -29.30
CA ASN A 402 -16.38 -0.58 -29.21
C ASN A 402 -16.61 0.73 -30.00
N PRO A 403 -17.15 0.71 -31.23
CA PRO A 403 -17.35 1.89 -32.08
C PRO A 403 -18.22 2.96 -31.42
N TRP A 404 -19.13 2.58 -30.54
CA TRP A 404 -19.96 3.48 -29.76
C TRP A 404 -19.14 4.55 -29.00
N ILE A 405 -17.94 4.17 -28.52
CA ILE A 405 -17.04 5.09 -27.79
C ILE A 405 -16.62 6.25 -28.72
N ASP A 406 -16.22 5.91 -29.94
CA ASP A 406 -15.78 6.91 -30.91
C ASP A 406 -16.93 7.78 -31.42
N GLU A 407 -18.11 7.19 -31.59
CA GLU A 407 -19.30 7.90 -32.07
C GLU A 407 -19.90 8.83 -31.00
N SER A 408 -19.99 8.33 -29.75
CA SER A 408 -20.72 9.01 -28.66
C SER A 408 -19.84 9.88 -27.79
N LEU A 409 -18.60 9.45 -27.51
CA LEU A 409 -17.70 10.08 -26.54
C LEU A 409 -16.51 10.77 -27.19
N LYS A 410 -16.07 10.34 -28.37
CA LYS A 410 -15.02 10.97 -29.18
C LYS A 410 -13.71 11.25 -28.40
N PRO A 411 -13.10 10.26 -27.78
CA PRO A 411 -11.91 10.46 -26.95
C PRO A 411 -10.66 10.90 -27.73
N GLY A 412 -10.64 10.71 -29.05
CA GLY A 412 -9.43 10.87 -29.86
C GLY A 412 -8.51 9.65 -29.76
N GLU A 413 -7.21 9.90 -29.68
CA GLU A 413 -6.21 8.86 -29.43
C GLU A 413 -6.10 8.60 -27.92
N TRP A 414 -6.00 7.32 -27.53
CA TRP A 414 -5.89 6.92 -26.13
C TRP A 414 -5.23 5.54 -26.00
N THR A 415 -4.82 5.17 -24.79
CA THR A 415 -4.22 3.87 -24.52
C THR A 415 -5.15 3.00 -23.69
N GLU A 416 -5.38 1.77 -24.14
CA GLU A 416 -6.20 0.77 -23.44
C GLU A 416 -5.32 -0.18 -22.63
N LEU A 417 -5.67 -0.42 -21.36
CA LEU A 417 -5.22 -1.58 -20.62
C LEU A 417 -6.15 -2.76 -20.93
N LEU A 418 -5.64 -3.75 -21.66
CA LEU A 418 -6.42 -4.89 -22.14
C LEU A 418 -7.04 -5.70 -21.00
N PRO A 419 -8.24 -6.28 -21.19
CA PRO A 419 -8.85 -7.19 -20.22
C PRO A 419 -7.99 -8.41 -20.00
N CYS A 420 -8.06 -9.00 -18.80
CA CYS A 420 -7.34 -10.25 -18.52
C CYS A 420 -8.04 -11.44 -19.20
N ILE A 421 -7.26 -12.35 -19.78
CA ILE A 421 -7.78 -13.50 -20.54
C ILE A 421 -8.53 -14.50 -19.67
N ASP A 422 -8.24 -14.56 -18.38
CA ASP A 422 -8.92 -15.43 -17.43
C ASP A 422 -10.41 -15.08 -17.29
N LEU A 423 -10.83 -13.84 -17.53
CA LEU A 423 -12.24 -13.47 -17.63
C LEU A 423 -12.96 -14.26 -18.73
N CYS A 424 -12.31 -14.42 -19.89
CA CYS A 424 -12.83 -15.26 -20.97
C CYS A 424 -12.86 -16.74 -20.57
N TYR A 425 -11.80 -17.24 -19.96
CA TYR A 425 -11.75 -18.64 -19.52
C TYR A 425 -12.85 -18.99 -18.51
N HIS A 426 -13.20 -18.06 -17.61
CA HIS A 426 -14.32 -18.26 -16.69
C HIS A 426 -15.65 -18.41 -17.42
N VAL A 427 -15.90 -17.63 -18.48
CA VAL A 427 -17.11 -17.81 -19.32
C VAL A 427 -17.16 -19.19 -19.94
N VAL A 428 -16.05 -19.63 -20.53
CA VAL A 428 -15.99 -20.97 -21.16
C VAL A 428 -16.18 -22.11 -20.15
N GLN A 429 -15.69 -21.92 -18.91
CA GLN A 429 -15.82 -22.92 -17.84
C GLN A 429 -17.21 -22.98 -17.23
N SER A 430 -17.90 -21.86 -17.14
CA SER A 430 -19.19 -21.76 -16.43
C SER A 430 -20.39 -21.85 -17.35
N CYS A 431 -20.26 -21.44 -18.62
CA CYS A 431 -21.35 -21.48 -19.59
C CYS A 431 -21.44 -22.83 -20.32
N PRO A 432 -22.64 -23.25 -20.71
CA PRO A 432 -22.83 -24.57 -21.36
C PRO A 432 -22.10 -24.62 -22.70
N PRO A 433 -21.53 -25.78 -23.06
CA PRO A 433 -20.78 -25.95 -24.32
C PRO A 433 -21.58 -25.65 -25.59
N PHE A 434 -22.89 -25.80 -25.56
CA PHE A 434 -23.73 -25.51 -26.73
C PHE A 434 -23.84 -24.00 -27.04
N MET A 435 -23.49 -23.10 -26.12
CA MET A 435 -23.36 -21.68 -26.39
C MET A 435 -22.11 -21.34 -27.20
N GLN A 436 -21.20 -22.30 -27.36
CA GLN A 436 -20.01 -22.21 -28.22
C GLN A 436 -19.10 -20.99 -27.90
N PHE A 437 -18.94 -20.70 -26.62
CA PHE A 437 -17.95 -19.71 -26.21
C PHE A 437 -16.54 -20.27 -26.32
N TYR A 438 -15.67 -19.56 -27.01
CA TYR A 438 -14.26 -19.88 -27.17
C TYR A 438 -13.41 -18.65 -26.89
N CYS A 439 -12.31 -18.83 -26.15
CA CYS A 439 -11.33 -17.81 -25.98
C CYS A 439 -10.29 -17.87 -27.10
N PRO A 440 -9.78 -16.71 -27.56
CA PRO A 440 -8.70 -16.72 -28.54
C PRO A 440 -7.46 -17.37 -27.96
N ASN A 441 -6.67 -18.00 -28.80
CA ASN A 441 -5.39 -18.63 -28.47
C ASN A 441 -4.25 -18.02 -29.31
N SER A 442 -3.01 -18.36 -28.94
CA SER A 442 -1.81 -17.88 -29.62
C SER A 442 -1.74 -16.34 -29.76
N ASP A 443 -1.30 -15.85 -30.91
CA ASP A 443 -1.05 -14.42 -31.15
C ASP A 443 -2.30 -13.54 -31.02
N LEU A 444 -3.47 -14.09 -31.37
CA LEU A 444 -4.72 -13.34 -31.24
C LEU A 444 -5.08 -13.05 -29.77
N ALA A 445 -4.77 -13.99 -28.87
CA ALA A 445 -4.96 -13.76 -27.45
C ALA A 445 -4.11 -12.58 -26.93
N LEU A 446 -2.87 -12.48 -27.40
CA LEU A 446 -1.93 -11.43 -27.00
C LEU A 446 -2.30 -10.04 -27.52
N VAL A 447 -3.06 -9.97 -28.63
CA VAL A 447 -3.56 -8.69 -29.18
C VAL A 447 -4.82 -8.22 -28.48
N GLN A 448 -5.63 -9.15 -27.94
CA GLN A 448 -6.94 -8.83 -27.37
C GLN A 448 -6.99 -8.86 -25.86
N TYR A 449 -6.08 -9.57 -25.21
CA TYR A 449 -6.05 -9.78 -23.77
C TYR A 449 -4.67 -9.65 -23.19
N GLY A 450 -4.61 -9.33 -21.91
CA GLY A 450 -3.42 -9.43 -21.09
C GLY A 450 -3.47 -10.63 -20.14
N PHE A 451 -2.36 -10.86 -19.46
CA PHE A 451 -2.24 -11.91 -18.45
C PHE A 451 -2.01 -11.30 -17.08
N TRP A 452 -2.76 -11.80 -16.10
CA TRP A 452 -2.57 -11.38 -14.73
C TRP A 452 -1.25 -11.93 -14.18
N GLN A 453 -0.48 -11.06 -13.53
CA GLN A 453 0.73 -11.43 -12.82
C GLN A 453 0.78 -10.69 -11.47
N ASN A 454 1.27 -11.36 -10.44
CA ASN A 454 1.48 -10.80 -9.12
C ASN A 454 2.75 -11.40 -8.48
N GLY A 455 3.48 -10.60 -7.72
CA GLY A 455 4.68 -10.99 -7.02
C GLY A 455 5.98 -10.58 -7.72
N THR A 456 7.07 -11.20 -7.30
CA THR A 456 8.39 -10.95 -7.88
C THR A 456 8.77 -12.09 -8.81
N VAL A 457 9.06 -11.78 -10.05
CA VAL A 457 9.60 -12.73 -11.06
C VAL A 457 11.05 -12.38 -11.31
N SER A 458 11.93 -13.38 -11.24
CA SER A 458 13.34 -13.21 -11.58
C SER A 458 13.61 -13.79 -12.97
N ILE A 459 14.14 -12.95 -13.86
CA ILE A 459 14.44 -13.29 -15.25
C ILE A 459 15.88 -12.90 -15.53
N ASN A 460 16.70 -13.86 -15.92
CA ASN A 460 18.13 -13.64 -16.22
C ASN A 460 18.89 -12.85 -15.13
N GLY A 461 18.53 -13.07 -13.85
CA GLY A 461 19.14 -12.38 -12.72
C GLY A 461 18.57 -10.98 -12.42
N THR A 462 17.60 -10.51 -13.21
CA THR A 462 16.87 -9.26 -12.93
C THR A 462 15.53 -9.60 -12.27
N SER A 463 15.24 -8.98 -11.12
CA SER A 463 13.99 -9.16 -10.40
C SER A 463 12.99 -8.08 -10.83
N PHE A 464 11.83 -8.50 -11.32
CA PHE A 464 10.70 -7.65 -11.64
C PHE A 464 9.66 -7.81 -10.53
N HIS A 465 9.25 -6.67 -9.96
CA HIS A 465 8.23 -6.63 -8.91
C HIS A 465 6.91 -6.16 -9.50
N PHE A 466 5.87 -7.00 -9.37
CA PHE A 466 4.50 -6.64 -9.74
C PHE A 466 3.77 -6.13 -8.53
N ASP A 467 3.34 -4.89 -8.61
CA ASP A 467 2.52 -4.26 -7.58
C ASP A 467 1.03 -4.45 -7.92
N ILE A 468 0.25 -4.74 -6.90
CA ILE A 468 -1.21 -4.77 -6.94
C ILE A 468 -1.82 -3.45 -7.44
N ASN A 469 -1.12 -2.33 -7.20
CA ASN A 469 -1.55 -1.00 -7.63
C ASN A 469 -1.20 -0.72 -9.10
N ASN A 470 -0.37 -1.56 -9.72
CA ASN A 470 0.03 -1.47 -11.12
C ASN A 470 -0.37 -2.75 -11.86
N PRO A 471 -1.64 -2.92 -12.23
CA PRO A 471 -2.12 -4.15 -12.83
C PRO A 471 -1.55 -4.38 -14.21
N THR A 472 -1.20 -5.63 -14.53
CA THR A 472 -0.69 -6.03 -15.85
C THR A 472 -1.80 -6.19 -16.90
N CYS A 473 -3.06 -6.31 -16.48
CA CYS A 473 -4.26 -6.33 -17.32
C CYS A 473 -5.50 -5.93 -16.50
N ASN A 474 -6.59 -5.55 -17.16
CA ASN A 474 -7.84 -5.16 -16.51
C ASN A 474 -8.63 -6.39 -16.04
N ARG A 475 -8.65 -6.65 -14.76
CA ARG A 475 -9.29 -7.82 -14.14
C ARG A 475 -10.64 -7.54 -13.47
N MET A 476 -11.15 -6.34 -13.51
CA MET A 476 -12.48 -6.02 -12.98
C MET A 476 -12.66 -6.28 -11.47
N GLY A 477 -12.17 -5.41 -10.61
CA GLY A 477 -12.54 -5.39 -9.18
C GLY A 477 -12.27 -6.66 -8.37
N VAL A 478 -11.60 -7.66 -8.94
CA VAL A 478 -11.21 -8.86 -8.21
C VAL A 478 -10.09 -8.47 -7.26
N ASP A 479 -10.29 -8.72 -5.96
CA ASP A 479 -9.27 -8.47 -4.94
C ASP A 479 -8.01 -9.29 -5.25
N PRO A 480 -6.91 -8.67 -5.69
CA PRO A 480 -5.71 -9.40 -6.06
C PRO A 480 -5.06 -10.15 -4.89
N ILE A 481 -5.36 -9.75 -3.65
CA ILE A 481 -4.87 -10.43 -2.46
C ILE A 481 -5.49 -11.82 -2.33
N LEU A 482 -6.76 -11.98 -2.69
CA LEU A 482 -7.43 -13.28 -2.66
C LEU A 482 -7.00 -14.21 -3.80
N LEU A 483 -6.48 -13.66 -4.90
CA LEU A 483 -5.96 -14.46 -6.01
C LEU A 483 -4.65 -15.17 -5.69
N THR A 484 -3.85 -14.61 -4.80
CA THR A 484 -2.63 -15.26 -4.31
C THR A 484 -2.91 -16.45 -3.40
N ILE A 485 -4.09 -16.49 -2.77
CA ILE A 485 -4.51 -17.57 -1.86
C ILE A 485 -5.11 -18.75 -2.63
N GLY A 486 -5.76 -18.49 -3.78
CA GLY A 486 -6.42 -19.50 -4.61
C GLY A 486 -5.54 -20.16 -5.67
N SER A 487 -4.32 -19.68 -5.93
CA SER A 487 -3.38 -20.34 -6.83
C SER A 487 -2.84 -21.60 -6.15
N GLY A 488 -3.50 -22.73 -6.35
CA GLY A 488 -3.06 -24.05 -5.97
C GLY A 488 -1.74 -24.51 -6.59
N ASN A 489 -0.84 -23.57 -6.86
CA ASN A 489 0.44 -23.78 -7.51
C ASN A 489 1.57 -24.17 -6.57
N GLN A 490 1.27 -24.70 -5.41
CA GLN A 490 2.34 -25.06 -4.47
C GLN A 490 2.37 -26.49 -3.98
N LEU A 491 1.96 -27.46 -4.77
CA LEU A 491 2.14 -28.86 -4.35
C LEU A 491 2.73 -29.79 -5.41
N TYR A 492 3.46 -29.25 -6.38
CA TYR A 492 4.37 -30.11 -7.16
C TYR A 492 5.78 -29.53 -7.13
N SER A 493 6.46 -29.71 -6.01
CA SER A 493 7.91 -29.85 -6.05
C SER A 493 8.18 -31.14 -6.83
N PRO A 494 8.86 -31.08 -8.00
CA PRO A 494 9.20 -32.28 -8.76
C PRO A 494 10.00 -33.30 -7.95
N ASN A 495 10.59 -32.87 -6.85
CA ASN A 495 11.34 -33.72 -5.92
C ASN A 495 10.45 -34.66 -5.09
N LEU A 496 9.19 -34.30 -4.79
CA LEU A 496 8.29 -35.21 -4.03
C LEU A 496 7.74 -36.34 -4.90
N LEU A 497 7.54 -36.09 -6.20
CA LEU A 497 7.14 -37.12 -7.15
C LEU A 497 8.28 -38.12 -7.43
N MET A 498 9.51 -37.65 -7.49
CA MET A 498 10.70 -38.51 -7.59
C MET A 498 10.87 -39.38 -6.36
N ILE A 499 10.68 -38.85 -5.17
CA ILE A 499 10.78 -39.63 -3.91
C ILE A 499 9.64 -40.67 -3.81
N ALA A 500 8.42 -40.33 -4.21
CA ALA A 500 7.29 -41.27 -4.23
C ALA A 500 7.50 -42.40 -5.25
N CYS A 501 8.04 -42.11 -6.42
CA CYS A 501 8.40 -43.13 -7.41
C CYS A 501 9.57 -44.03 -6.95
N ILE A 502 10.58 -43.49 -6.29
CA ILE A 502 11.70 -44.28 -5.75
C ILE A 502 11.24 -45.19 -4.62
N VAL A 503 10.36 -44.69 -3.72
CA VAL A 503 9.82 -45.50 -2.62
C VAL A 503 8.90 -46.61 -3.14
N SER A 504 8.09 -46.36 -4.17
CA SER A 504 7.23 -47.40 -4.76
C SER A 504 8.05 -48.47 -5.51
N VAL A 505 9.12 -48.08 -6.21
CA VAL A 505 10.02 -49.06 -6.86
C VAL A 505 10.77 -49.92 -5.83
N LEU A 506 11.18 -49.36 -4.71
CA LEU A 506 11.84 -50.09 -3.61
C LEU A 506 10.89 -51.04 -2.88
N LEU A 507 9.59 -50.71 -2.80
CA LEU A 507 8.56 -51.61 -2.18
C LEU A 507 8.11 -52.76 -3.08
N PHE A 508 8.34 -52.69 -4.39
CA PHE A 508 8.09 -53.78 -5.34
C PHE A 508 9.34 -54.67 -5.59
N ALA A 509 10.51 -54.27 -5.06
CA ALA A 509 11.77 -55.01 -5.19
C ALA A 509 12.16 -55.79 -3.92
N LEU A 510 11.37 -55.72 -2.86
CA LEU A 510 11.43 -56.50 -1.64
C LEU A 510 10.24 -57.51 -1.61
#